data_d3c3497156b080553ceb46c2d848cbaa
#
_entry.id   d3c3497156b080553ceb46c2d848cbaa
#
_cell.length_a   1.000
_cell.length_b   1.000
_cell.length_c   1.000
_cell.angle_alpha   90.00
_cell.angle_beta   90.00
_cell.angle_gamma   90.00
#
_symmetry.space_group_name_H-M   'P 1'
#
loop_
_entity.id
_entity.type
_entity.pdbx_description
1 polymer ?
#
loop_
_entity_poly.entity_id
_entity_poly.type
_entity_poly.pdbx_seq_one_letter_code
_entity_poly.pdbx_strand_id
1 'polypeptide(L)'
;GILKEIKEYALIFQENFDFSTIENELTAQSGIERINAIIFGLDTSTLIPYTLYILKNVPNDTDRNELFDFIETYILRRMVVHANTKNYNQFFTDRLINNEILSKKQFLEHLEKQEDKVNFLPSDEELKQGFNSSCLINKQAAGVLYFIESKIRNRSLQSTQLLGMSKYSLEHLMPKKWENNWDKLSTHEDKINRNRKLLTLGNLAIKARYISFAKSVKPKPVRFSAKDDKTSGASLSKASFKRCLF
;
A
#
# COMPACT_ATOMS: atom_id res chain seq x y z
N GLY A 1 -29.17 2.64 27.46
CA GLY A 1 -28.27 3.64 28.03
C GLY A 1 -26.85 3.48 27.56
N ILE A 2 -26.00 4.45 27.80
CA ILE A 2 -24.60 4.58 27.34
C ILE A 2 -23.76 3.30 27.56
N LEU A 3 -23.89 2.64 28.73
CA LEU A 3 -23.13 1.41 29.02
C LEU A 3 -23.50 0.25 28.08
N LYS A 4 -24.75 0.16 27.64
CA LYS A 4 -25.18 -0.86 26.67
C LYS A 4 -24.52 -0.58 25.30
N GLU A 5 -24.52 0.65 24.89
CA GLU A 5 -23.92 1.06 23.62
C GLU A 5 -22.39 0.86 23.61
N ILE A 6 -21.69 1.22 24.67
CA ILE A 6 -20.25 0.92 24.82
C ILE A 6 -19.98 -0.57 24.69
N LYS A 7 -20.81 -1.41 25.33
CA LYS A 7 -20.68 -2.86 25.25
C LYS A 7 -20.89 -3.37 23.81
N GLU A 8 -21.88 -2.86 23.09
CA GLU A 8 -22.11 -3.22 21.69
C GLU A 8 -20.89 -2.90 20.82
N TYR A 9 -20.36 -1.69 20.91
CA TYR A 9 -19.16 -1.32 20.17
C TYR A 9 -17.91 -2.12 20.57
N ALA A 10 -17.79 -2.48 21.85
CA ALA A 10 -16.69 -3.33 22.32
C ALA A 10 -16.76 -4.73 21.72
N LEU A 11 -17.96 -5.31 21.58
CA LEU A 11 -18.15 -6.61 20.92
C LEU A 11 -17.84 -6.52 19.41
N ILE A 12 -18.34 -5.49 18.73
CA ILE A 12 -18.04 -5.26 17.31
C ILE A 12 -16.52 -5.12 17.11
N PHE A 13 -15.83 -4.39 18.00
CA PHE A 13 -14.39 -4.25 17.93
C PHE A 13 -13.69 -5.60 18.09
N GLN A 14 -14.06 -6.37 19.13
CA GLN A 14 -13.46 -7.67 19.40
C GLN A 14 -13.64 -8.67 18.26
N GLU A 15 -14.78 -8.64 17.58
CA GLU A 15 -15.12 -9.57 16.51
C GLU A 15 -14.48 -9.22 15.16
N ASN A 16 -14.22 -7.93 14.90
CA ASN A 16 -13.86 -7.46 13.56
C ASN A 16 -12.45 -6.87 13.44
N PHE A 17 -11.83 -6.47 14.56
CA PHE A 17 -10.49 -5.88 14.50
C PHE A 17 -9.44 -6.91 14.88
N ASP A 18 -8.62 -7.26 13.90
CA ASP A 18 -7.55 -8.23 14.04
C ASP A 18 -6.20 -7.64 13.63
N PHE A 19 -5.33 -7.43 14.61
CA PHE A 19 -3.97 -6.96 14.38
C PHE A 19 -3.14 -7.98 13.57
N SER A 20 -3.44 -9.28 13.68
CA SER A 20 -2.71 -10.33 12.96
C SER A 20 -2.93 -10.31 11.45
N THR A 21 -3.89 -9.54 10.95
CA THR A 21 -4.16 -9.36 9.51
C THR A 21 -2.89 -8.96 8.73
N ILE A 22 -1.98 -8.18 9.34
CA ILE A 22 -0.74 -7.77 8.67
C ILE A 22 0.28 -8.91 8.51
N GLU A 23 0.12 -10.01 9.24
CA GLU A 23 0.96 -11.20 9.18
C GLU A 23 0.48 -12.21 8.11
N ASN A 24 -0.77 -12.07 7.67
CA ASN A 24 -1.45 -12.97 6.74
C ASN A 24 -1.50 -12.38 5.33
N GLU A 25 -1.67 -13.26 4.33
CA GLU A 25 -1.91 -12.85 2.96
C GLU A 25 -3.20 -12.02 2.86
N LEU A 26 -3.10 -10.82 2.27
CA LEU A 26 -4.26 -9.99 2.00
C LEU A 26 -4.89 -10.39 0.66
N THR A 27 -6.18 -10.72 0.69
CA THR A 27 -6.91 -11.07 -0.54
C THR A 27 -7.25 -9.82 -1.36
N ALA A 28 -7.54 -10.00 -2.66
CA ALA A 28 -8.02 -8.90 -3.50
C ALA A 28 -9.44 -8.45 -3.17
N GLN A 29 -10.21 -9.29 -2.48
CA GLN A 29 -11.60 -9.02 -2.13
C GLN A 29 -11.69 -7.93 -1.06
N SER A 30 -12.51 -6.92 -1.30
CA SER A 30 -12.76 -5.84 -0.35
C SER A 30 -13.50 -6.34 0.88
N GLY A 31 -13.17 -5.79 2.04
CA GLY A 31 -13.75 -6.17 3.31
C GLY A 31 -12.99 -5.63 4.51
N ILE A 32 -13.42 -6.03 5.69
CA ILE A 32 -12.84 -5.57 6.97
C ILE A 32 -11.35 -5.93 7.12
N GLU A 33 -10.90 -7.04 6.54
CA GLU A 33 -9.48 -7.42 6.55
C GLU A 33 -8.59 -6.36 5.91
N ARG A 34 -9.02 -5.79 4.78
CA ARG A 34 -8.26 -4.76 4.09
C ARG A 34 -8.26 -3.45 4.88
N ILE A 35 -9.36 -3.12 5.55
CA ILE A 35 -9.43 -1.99 6.47
C ILE A 35 -8.51 -2.20 7.68
N ASN A 36 -8.46 -3.40 8.26
CA ASN A 36 -7.51 -3.74 9.33
C ASN A 36 -6.05 -3.58 8.86
N ALA A 37 -5.74 -3.98 7.63
CA ALA A 37 -4.41 -3.78 7.07
C ALA A 37 -4.04 -2.30 6.92
N ILE A 38 -5.00 -1.41 6.61
CA ILE A 38 -4.80 0.05 6.60
C ILE A 38 -4.58 0.56 8.03
N ILE A 39 -5.45 0.17 8.96
CA ILE A 39 -5.40 0.64 10.36
C ILE A 39 -4.07 0.26 11.00
N PHE A 40 -3.73 -1.02 10.97
CA PHE A 40 -2.57 -1.57 11.69
C PHE A 40 -1.28 -1.56 10.86
N GLY A 41 -1.39 -1.76 9.56
CA GLY A 41 -0.25 -1.80 8.65
C GLY A 41 0.25 -0.42 8.24
N LEU A 42 -0.64 0.56 8.08
CA LEU A 42 -0.32 1.92 7.63
C LEU A 42 -0.47 2.98 8.74
N ASP A 43 -0.65 2.56 10.00
CA ASP A 43 -0.78 3.44 11.18
C ASP A 43 -1.94 4.45 11.06
N THR A 44 -3.09 4.03 10.50
CA THR A 44 -4.25 4.90 10.29
C THR A 44 -5.33 4.62 11.35
N SER A 45 -4.96 4.61 12.63
CA SER A 45 -5.87 4.30 13.74
C SER A 45 -7.05 5.27 13.88
N THR A 46 -6.93 6.47 13.35
CA THR A 46 -8.02 7.46 13.28
C THR A 46 -9.24 6.97 12.50
N LEU A 47 -9.10 5.92 11.71
CA LEU A 47 -10.19 5.28 10.96
C LEU A 47 -11.07 4.37 11.83
N ILE A 48 -10.60 3.92 13.00
CA ILE A 48 -11.29 2.97 13.88
C ILE A 48 -12.72 3.41 14.23
N PRO A 49 -12.99 4.65 14.70
CA PRO A 49 -14.33 5.06 15.08
C PRO A 49 -15.32 4.98 13.91
N TYR A 50 -14.91 5.41 12.73
CA TYR A 50 -15.77 5.37 11.55
C TYR A 50 -16.00 3.93 11.06
N THR A 51 -14.99 3.08 11.11
CA THR A 51 -15.12 1.66 10.80
C THR A 51 -16.13 0.97 11.73
N LEU A 52 -16.05 1.22 13.04
CA LEU A 52 -17.02 0.73 14.03
C LEU A 52 -18.45 1.21 13.72
N TYR A 53 -18.59 2.48 13.36
CA TYR A 53 -19.88 3.07 13.00
C TYR A 53 -20.48 2.38 11.76
N ILE A 54 -19.67 2.12 10.74
CA ILE A 54 -20.08 1.39 9.53
C ILE A 54 -20.52 -0.04 9.89
N LEU A 55 -19.70 -0.77 10.65
CA LEU A 55 -19.99 -2.16 11.05
C LEU A 55 -21.30 -2.28 11.81
N LYS A 56 -21.64 -1.29 12.65
CA LYS A 56 -22.89 -1.27 13.40
C LYS A 56 -24.11 -0.96 12.54
N ASN A 57 -23.97 -0.03 11.58
CA ASN A 57 -25.11 0.57 10.90
C ASN A 57 -25.32 0.08 9.45
N VAL A 58 -24.34 -0.66 8.87
CA VAL A 58 -24.44 -1.24 7.53
C VAL A 58 -24.37 -2.77 7.62
N PRO A 59 -25.52 -3.44 7.86
CA PRO A 59 -25.55 -4.89 8.05
C PRO A 59 -25.34 -5.68 6.75
N ASN A 60 -25.63 -5.07 5.59
CA ASN A 60 -25.45 -5.71 4.29
C ASN A 60 -23.96 -5.74 3.92
N ASP A 61 -23.42 -6.95 3.74
CA ASP A 61 -21.98 -7.13 3.44
C ASP A 61 -21.56 -6.52 2.12
N THR A 62 -22.42 -6.55 1.10
CA THR A 62 -22.11 -5.98 -0.23
C THR A 62 -21.94 -4.47 -0.14
N ASP A 63 -22.90 -3.79 0.48
CA ASP A 63 -22.90 -2.33 0.63
C ASP A 63 -21.73 -1.87 1.53
N ARG A 64 -21.49 -2.63 2.59
CA ARG A 64 -20.37 -2.39 3.50
C ARG A 64 -19.03 -2.56 2.83
N ASN A 65 -18.85 -3.62 2.04
CA ASN A 65 -17.63 -3.89 1.33
C ASN A 65 -17.37 -2.89 0.20
N GLU A 66 -18.42 -2.37 -0.47
CA GLU A 66 -18.28 -1.27 -1.44
C GLU A 66 -17.77 0.01 -0.76
N LEU A 67 -18.31 0.34 0.42
CA LEU A 67 -17.84 1.49 1.19
C LEU A 67 -16.39 1.29 1.68
N PHE A 68 -16.05 0.10 2.15
CA PHE A 68 -14.68 -0.24 2.56
C PHE A 68 -13.69 -0.16 1.40
N ASP A 69 -14.04 -0.64 0.22
CA ASP A 69 -13.21 -0.50 -0.99
C ASP A 69 -12.97 0.97 -1.35
N PHE A 70 -13.99 1.78 -1.22
CA PHE A 70 -13.86 3.22 -1.45
C PHE A 70 -12.97 3.90 -0.41
N ILE A 71 -13.11 3.56 0.88
CA ILE A 71 -12.25 4.07 1.97
C ILE A 71 -10.79 3.67 1.73
N GLU A 72 -10.53 2.42 1.36
CA GLU A 72 -9.19 1.96 0.97
C GLU A 72 -8.61 2.83 -0.15
N THR A 73 -9.38 2.99 -1.24
CA THR A 73 -8.98 3.82 -2.38
C THR A 73 -8.70 5.27 -1.95
N TYR A 74 -9.57 5.86 -1.15
CA TYR A 74 -9.40 7.21 -0.63
C TYR A 74 -8.11 7.37 0.17
N ILE A 75 -7.85 6.48 1.12
CA ILE A 75 -6.66 6.54 1.97
C ILE A 75 -5.38 6.34 1.16
N LEU A 76 -5.34 5.32 0.29
CA LEU A 76 -4.14 5.01 -0.49
C LEU A 76 -3.82 6.12 -1.51
N ARG A 77 -4.82 6.66 -2.21
CA ARG A 77 -4.60 7.81 -3.13
C ARG A 77 -4.02 9.01 -2.39
N ARG A 78 -4.57 9.35 -1.22
CA ARG A 78 -4.09 10.45 -0.39
C ARG A 78 -2.68 10.23 0.12
N MET A 79 -2.31 8.99 0.47
CA MET A 79 -0.93 8.66 0.82
C MET A 79 0.01 8.89 -0.36
N VAL A 80 -0.34 8.40 -1.56
CA VAL A 80 0.50 8.55 -2.76
C VAL A 80 0.78 10.02 -3.10
N VAL A 81 -0.22 10.90 -2.97
CA VAL A 81 -0.03 12.34 -3.21
C VAL A 81 0.52 13.10 -2.01
N HIS A 82 0.83 12.40 -0.92
CA HIS A 82 1.34 12.98 0.33
C HIS A 82 0.40 14.04 0.91
N ALA A 83 -0.92 13.78 0.81
CA ALA A 83 -1.93 14.69 1.34
C ALA A 83 -1.86 14.79 2.87
N ASN A 84 -2.22 15.94 3.40
CA ASN A 84 -2.21 16.19 4.85
C ASN A 84 -3.26 15.32 5.58
N THR A 85 -2.84 14.65 6.64
CA THR A 85 -3.65 13.74 7.47
C THR A 85 -3.99 14.30 8.85
N LYS A 86 -3.56 15.52 9.18
CA LYS A 86 -3.76 16.12 10.52
C LYS A 86 -5.24 16.17 10.95
N ASN A 87 -6.14 16.34 9.99
CA ASN A 87 -7.56 16.45 10.24
C ASN A 87 -8.33 15.13 10.15
N TYR A 88 -7.66 13.99 9.98
CA TYR A 88 -8.33 12.69 9.82
C TYR A 88 -9.22 12.34 11.01
N ASN A 89 -8.78 12.60 12.23
CA ASN A 89 -9.61 12.35 13.40
C ASN A 89 -10.94 13.12 13.29
N GLN A 90 -10.89 14.44 13.12
CA GLN A 90 -12.08 15.28 12.97
C GLN A 90 -12.89 14.88 11.72
N PHE A 91 -12.25 14.56 10.62
CA PHE A 91 -12.92 14.18 9.39
C PHE A 91 -13.75 12.90 9.58
N PHE A 92 -13.13 11.82 10.10
CA PHE A 92 -13.83 10.56 10.27
C PHE A 92 -14.88 10.59 11.38
N THR A 93 -14.63 11.29 12.50
CA THR A 93 -15.57 11.34 13.61
C THR A 93 -16.64 12.42 13.41
N ASP A 94 -16.23 13.69 13.27
CA ASP A 94 -17.18 14.79 13.30
C ASP A 94 -17.87 15.00 11.95
N ARG A 95 -17.16 14.73 10.83
CA ARG A 95 -17.74 14.96 9.51
C ARG A 95 -18.51 13.75 9.00
N LEU A 96 -17.91 12.55 9.00
CA LEU A 96 -18.57 11.39 8.40
C LEU A 96 -19.60 10.75 9.34
N ILE A 97 -19.31 10.59 10.63
CA ILE A 97 -20.24 9.98 11.58
C ILE A 97 -21.44 10.91 11.81
N ASN A 98 -21.22 12.18 12.10
CA ASN A 98 -22.31 13.11 12.41
C ASN A 98 -23.22 13.40 11.20
N ASN A 99 -22.73 13.22 9.98
CA ASN A 99 -23.55 13.32 8.76
C ASN A 99 -24.09 11.96 8.27
N GLU A 100 -23.95 10.92 9.07
CA GLU A 100 -24.49 9.58 8.80
C GLU A 100 -24.06 9.04 7.41
N ILE A 101 -22.80 9.24 7.06
CA ILE A 101 -22.24 8.78 5.79
C ILE A 101 -22.02 7.26 5.86
N LEU A 102 -22.90 6.47 5.25
CA LEU A 102 -22.96 5.01 5.33
C LEU A 102 -22.91 4.32 3.96
N SER A 103 -22.67 5.09 2.89
CA SER A 103 -22.48 4.52 1.55
C SER A 103 -21.40 5.28 0.78
N LYS A 104 -20.82 4.61 -0.21
CA LYS A 104 -19.84 5.19 -1.14
C LYS A 104 -20.41 6.44 -1.82
N LYS A 105 -21.66 6.40 -2.24
CA LYS A 105 -22.34 7.53 -2.89
C LYS A 105 -22.40 8.75 -1.97
N GLN A 106 -22.86 8.57 -0.73
CA GLN A 106 -22.90 9.65 0.26
C GLN A 106 -21.50 10.20 0.56
N PHE A 107 -20.49 9.33 0.62
CA PHE A 107 -19.11 9.77 0.86
C PHE A 107 -18.61 10.65 -0.28
N LEU A 108 -18.82 10.25 -1.54
CA LEU A 108 -18.46 11.06 -2.72
C LEU A 108 -19.17 12.42 -2.71
N GLU A 109 -20.49 12.42 -2.53
CA GLU A 109 -21.29 13.65 -2.45
C GLU A 109 -20.82 14.57 -1.30
N HIS A 110 -20.41 13.97 -0.18
CA HIS A 110 -19.87 14.73 0.95
C HIS A 110 -18.54 15.39 0.59
N LEU A 111 -17.62 14.68 -0.10
CA LEU A 111 -16.36 15.25 -0.55
C LEU A 111 -16.54 16.37 -1.58
N GLU A 112 -17.52 16.25 -2.49
CA GLU A 112 -17.83 17.25 -3.52
C GLU A 112 -18.42 18.54 -2.92
N LYS A 113 -19.24 18.40 -1.87
CA LYS A 113 -19.88 19.54 -1.19
C LYS A 113 -18.96 20.31 -0.25
N GLN A 114 -17.77 19.76 0.07
CA GLN A 114 -16.86 20.44 0.97
C GLN A 114 -16.19 21.63 0.27
N GLU A 115 -16.36 22.82 0.83
CA GLU A 115 -15.57 24.00 0.46
C GLU A 115 -14.09 23.85 0.84
N ASP A 116 -13.81 23.00 1.81
CA ASP A 116 -12.49 22.69 2.34
C ASP A 116 -11.79 21.65 1.48
N LYS A 117 -10.84 22.11 0.68
CA LYS A 117 -10.00 21.24 -0.17
C LYS A 117 -9.00 20.35 0.59
N VAL A 118 -9.01 20.35 1.93
CA VAL A 118 -8.07 19.55 2.74
C VAL A 118 -8.35 18.05 2.62
N ASN A 119 -9.64 17.66 2.56
CA ASN A 119 -10.06 16.24 2.56
C ASN A 119 -10.49 15.76 1.16
N PHE A 120 -9.92 16.28 0.10
CA PHE A 120 -10.24 15.92 -1.28
C PHE A 120 -9.88 14.46 -1.64
N LEU A 121 -10.55 13.92 -2.65
CA LEU A 121 -10.14 12.68 -3.33
C LEU A 121 -9.17 13.04 -4.46
N PRO A 122 -7.91 12.57 -4.41
CA PRO A 122 -6.96 12.84 -5.49
C PRO A 122 -7.41 12.29 -6.85
N SER A 123 -7.27 13.10 -7.90
CA SER A 123 -7.49 12.70 -9.29
C SER A 123 -6.45 11.71 -9.80
N ASP A 124 -6.69 11.11 -10.97
CA ASP A 124 -5.74 10.19 -11.58
C ASP A 124 -4.46 10.90 -12.02
N GLU A 125 -4.56 12.17 -12.43
CA GLU A 125 -3.42 13.01 -12.79
C GLU A 125 -2.55 13.30 -11.58
N GLU A 126 -3.16 13.68 -10.46
CA GLU A 126 -2.44 13.89 -9.19
C GLU A 126 -1.80 12.58 -8.70
N LEU A 127 -2.50 11.46 -8.85
CA LEU A 127 -1.97 10.14 -8.50
C LEU A 127 -0.73 9.79 -9.34
N LYS A 128 -0.75 10.01 -10.66
CA LYS A 128 0.43 9.83 -11.54
C LYS A 128 1.59 10.71 -11.12
N GLN A 129 1.33 11.97 -10.79
CA GLN A 129 2.35 12.87 -10.26
C GLN A 129 2.89 12.36 -8.92
N GLY A 130 2.02 11.88 -8.02
CA GLY A 130 2.40 11.30 -6.74
C GLY A 130 3.39 10.14 -6.89
N PHE A 131 3.12 9.19 -7.79
CA PHE A 131 4.04 8.08 -8.07
C PHE A 131 5.41 8.53 -8.57
N ASN A 132 5.47 9.64 -9.29
CA ASN A 132 6.69 10.16 -9.89
C ASN A 132 7.48 11.13 -9.00
N SER A 133 6.88 11.72 -7.99
CA SER A 133 7.47 12.82 -7.22
C SER A 133 7.37 12.68 -5.70
N SER A 134 6.39 11.96 -5.18
CA SER A 134 6.22 11.83 -3.73
C SER A 134 7.22 10.88 -3.11
N CYS A 135 7.82 11.31 -2.00
CA CYS A 135 8.73 10.51 -1.19
C CYS A 135 8.00 10.11 0.09
N LEU A 136 7.48 8.90 0.13
CA LEU A 136 6.83 8.35 1.31
C LEU A 136 7.84 7.76 2.29
N ILE A 137 7.48 7.71 3.58
CA ILE A 137 8.24 6.92 4.54
C ILE A 137 8.18 5.44 4.16
N ASN A 138 9.23 4.70 4.48
CA ASN A 138 9.41 3.31 4.05
C ASN A 138 8.19 2.42 4.35
N LYS A 139 7.56 2.57 5.52
CA LYS A 139 6.40 1.78 5.91
C LYS A 139 5.19 2.06 5.01
N GLN A 140 4.89 3.33 4.74
CA GLN A 140 3.80 3.73 3.86
C GLN A 140 4.06 3.31 2.41
N ALA A 141 5.28 3.52 1.91
CA ALA A 141 5.64 3.10 0.56
C ALA A 141 5.52 1.57 0.38
N ALA A 142 6.04 0.79 1.33
CA ALA A 142 5.90 -0.66 1.31
C ALA A 142 4.43 -1.10 1.35
N GLY A 143 3.63 -0.45 2.20
CA GLY A 143 2.20 -0.74 2.31
C GLY A 143 1.43 -0.41 1.04
N VAL A 144 1.61 0.77 0.46
CA VAL A 144 0.95 1.14 -0.82
C VAL A 144 1.28 0.13 -1.91
N LEU A 145 2.56 -0.23 -2.08
CA LEU A 145 2.98 -1.23 -3.07
C LEU A 145 2.40 -2.62 -2.76
N TYR A 146 2.30 -3.00 -1.49
CA TYR A 146 1.69 -4.26 -1.08
C TYR A 146 0.19 -4.31 -1.41
N PHE A 147 -0.55 -3.23 -1.16
CA PHE A 147 -1.97 -3.13 -1.51
C PHE A 147 -2.18 -3.25 -3.02
N ILE A 148 -1.34 -2.58 -3.82
CA ILE A 148 -1.38 -2.70 -5.29
C ILE A 148 -1.12 -4.16 -5.69
N GLU A 149 -0.04 -4.77 -5.20
CA GLU A 149 0.30 -6.17 -5.49
C GLU A 149 -0.85 -7.11 -5.14
N SER A 150 -1.49 -6.95 -3.97
CA SER A 150 -2.60 -7.81 -3.52
C SER A 150 -3.83 -7.74 -4.43
N LYS A 151 -4.06 -6.60 -5.10
CA LYS A 151 -5.20 -6.39 -6.02
C LYS A 151 -4.90 -6.93 -7.43
N ILE A 152 -3.69 -6.70 -7.95
CA ILE A 152 -3.35 -7.03 -9.35
C ILE A 152 -2.75 -8.43 -9.52
N ARG A 153 -2.34 -9.08 -8.42
CA ARG A 153 -1.68 -10.38 -8.48
C ARG A 153 -2.60 -11.44 -9.05
N ASN A 154 -2.21 -11.99 -10.18
CA ASN A 154 -2.91 -13.12 -10.76
C ASN A 154 -2.31 -14.43 -10.20
N ARG A 155 -3.02 -15.09 -9.29
CA ARG A 155 -2.58 -16.31 -8.61
C ARG A 155 -2.30 -17.47 -9.57
N SER A 156 -2.97 -17.51 -10.72
CA SER A 156 -2.73 -18.56 -11.71
C SER A 156 -1.41 -18.40 -12.46
N LEU A 157 -0.85 -17.19 -12.49
CA LEU A 157 0.39 -16.87 -13.18
C LEU A 157 1.59 -16.72 -12.23
N GLN A 158 1.34 -16.70 -10.91
CA GLN A 158 2.40 -16.52 -9.92
C GLN A 158 2.80 -17.85 -9.30
N SER A 159 4.10 -18.13 -9.29
CA SER A 159 4.68 -19.35 -8.69
C SER A 159 4.82 -19.29 -7.17
N THR A 160 4.66 -18.09 -6.58
CA THR A 160 4.85 -17.86 -5.14
C THR A 160 3.60 -17.30 -4.50
N GLN A 161 3.32 -17.70 -3.26
CA GLN A 161 2.25 -17.13 -2.45
C GLN A 161 2.61 -15.71 -2.01
N LEU A 162 1.60 -14.81 -1.97
CA LEU A 162 1.75 -13.50 -1.34
C LEU A 162 1.80 -13.72 0.19
N LEU A 163 2.84 -13.22 0.83
CA LEU A 163 2.96 -13.26 2.30
C LEU A 163 2.22 -12.08 2.92
N GLY A 164 2.08 -12.07 4.23
CA GLY A 164 1.56 -10.91 4.97
C GLY A 164 2.41 -9.66 4.78
N MET A 165 1.80 -8.49 4.91
CA MET A 165 2.44 -7.19 4.66
C MET A 165 3.70 -6.98 5.51
N SER A 166 3.71 -7.45 6.76
CA SER A 166 4.85 -7.36 7.68
C SER A 166 6.09 -8.11 7.19
N LYS A 167 5.92 -9.07 6.28
CA LYS A 167 7.01 -9.91 5.74
C LYS A 167 7.76 -9.25 4.58
N TYR A 168 7.38 -8.04 4.19
CA TYR A 168 8.02 -7.32 3.09
C TYR A 168 8.88 -6.16 3.57
N SER A 169 9.89 -5.83 2.77
CA SER A 169 10.71 -4.63 2.87
C SER A 169 10.77 -3.94 1.51
N LEU A 170 11.15 -2.68 1.51
CA LEU A 170 11.41 -1.96 0.26
C LEU A 170 12.77 -2.31 -0.32
N GLU A 171 12.77 -2.44 -1.64
CA GLU A 171 13.97 -2.53 -2.47
C GLU A 171 13.96 -1.40 -3.50
N HIS A 172 15.14 -0.85 -3.80
CA HIS A 172 15.29 0.17 -4.82
C HIS A 172 15.63 -0.49 -6.16
N LEU A 173 14.83 -0.26 -7.20
CA LEU A 173 15.10 -0.75 -8.55
C LEU A 173 16.38 -0.12 -9.11
N MET A 174 16.50 1.18 -8.99
CA MET A 174 17.76 1.90 -9.20
C MET A 174 18.47 2.07 -7.86
N PRO A 175 19.69 1.54 -7.70
CA PRO A 175 20.39 1.57 -6.41
C PRO A 175 20.75 3.00 -5.99
N LYS A 176 20.78 3.27 -4.68
CA LYS A 176 21.14 4.59 -4.12
C LYS A 176 22.51 5.08 -4.58
N LYS A 177 23.48 4.15 -4.81
CA LYS A 177 24.82 4.44 -5.33
C LYS A 177 24.90 4.06 -6.81
N TRP A 178 23.93 4.54 -7.61
CA TRP A 178 23.84 4.26 -9.05
C TRP A 178 25.06 4.74 -9.83
N GLU A 179 25.72 5.80 -9.37
CA GLU A 179 26.90 6.42 -10.04
C GLU A 179 28.05 5.45 -10.23
N ASN A 180 28.14 4.39 -9.40
CA ASN A 180 29.21 3.39 -9.48
C ASN A 180 28.98 2.33 -10.57
N ASN A 181 27.71 2.08 -10.93
CA ASN A 181 27.35 0.91 -11.73
C ASN A 181 26.42 1.23 -12.91
N TRP A 182 26.01 2.50 -13.06
CA TRP A 182 25.09 2.96 -14.10
C TRP A 182 25.76 4.03 -14.95
N ASP A 183 25.19 4.26 -16.15
CA ASP A 183 25.73 5.25 -17.08
C ASP A 183 25.90 6.62 -16.46
N LYS A 184 27.05 7.20 -16.73
CA LYS A 184 27.35 8.58 -16.31
C LYS A 184 26.44 9.55 -17.05
N LEU A 185 25.84 10.45 -16.30
CA LEU A 185 25.03 11.52 -16.85
C LEU A 185 25.92 12.71 -17.21
N SER A 186 25.62 13.31 -18.36
CA SER A 186 26.38 14.41 -18.91
C SER A 186 26.16 15.75 -18.21
N THR A 187 24.95 15.95 -17.65
CA THR A 187 24.59 17.23 -17.01
C THR A 187 24.38 17.10 -15.50
N HIS A 188 24.59 18.18 -14.79
CA HIS A 188 24.32 18.27 -13.36
C HIS A 188 22.82 18.17 -13.07
N GLU A 189 21.99 18.73 -13.94
CA GLU A 189 20.53 18.69 -13.83
C GLU A 189 19.98 17.26 -13.93
N ASP A 190 20.49 16.46 -14.87
CA ASP A 190 20.11 15.06 -14.99
C ASP A 190 20.44 14.25 -13.73
N LYS A 191 21.58 14.55 -13.09
CA LYS A 191 21.96 13.92 -11.81
C LYS A 191 20.98 14.28 -10.70
N ILE A 192 20.60 15.55 -10.57
CA ILE A 192 19.61 16.01 -9.60
C ILE A 192 18.28 15.31 -9.83
N ASN A 193 17.82 15.26 -11.08
CA ASN A 193 16.56 14.62 -11.47
C ASN A 193 16.58 13.11 -11.17
N ARG A 194 17.68 12.42 -11.48
CA ARG A 194 17.85 11.00 -11.15
C ARG A 194 17.85 10.76 -9.65
N ASN A 195 18.57 11.57 -8.89
CA ASN A 195 18.60 11.47 -7.42
C ASN A 195 17.25 11.74 -6.78
N ARG A 196 16.46 12.67 -7.32
CA ARG A 196 15.08 12.91 -6.87
C ARG A 196 14.20 11.68 -7.06
N LYS A 197 14.35 10.96 -8.16
CA LYS A 197 13.58 9.76 -8.47
C LYS A 197 13.93 8.52 -7.63
N LEU A 198 15.08 8.52 -6.96
CA LEU A 198 15.51 7.37 -6.15
C LEU A 198 14.52 6.96 -5.07
N LEU A 199 13.84 7.93 -4.45
CA LEU A 199 12.93 7.71 -3.32
C LEU A 199 11.44 7.72 -3.71
N THR A 200 11.13 7.85 -4.99
CA THR A 200 9.75 7.84 -5.47
C THR A 200 9.22 6.41 -5.59
N LEU A 201 7.90 6.25 -5.45
CA LEU A 201 7.23 4.94 -5.57
C LEU A 201 7.56 4.23 -6.88
N GLY A 202 7.72 4.97 -8.00
CA GLY A 202 8.10 4.41 -9.30
C GLY A 202 9.49 3.75 -9.36
N ASN A 203 10.35 3.98 -8.37
CA ASN A 203 11.66 3.34 -8.23
C ASN A 203 11.71 2.28 -7.13
N LEU A 204 10.59 1.97 -6.49
CA LEU A 204 10.53 1.07 -5.35
C LEU A 204 9.78 -0.21 -5.70
N ALA A 205 10.18 -1.31 -5.08
CA ALA A 205 9.49 -2.59 -5.13
C ALA A 205 9.42 -3.18 -3.72
N ILE A 206 8.45 -4.05 -3.48
CA ILE A 206 8.42 -4.87 -2.27
C ILE A 206 9.23 -6.14 -2.47
N LYS A 207 10.01 -6.50 -1.46
CA LYS A 207 10.82 -7.72 -1.42
C LYS A 207 10.50 -8.51 -0.16
N ALA A 208 10.18 -9.79 -0.31
CA ALA A 208 9.97 -10.67 0.83
C ALA A 208 11.23 -10.74 1.70
N ARG A 209 11.06 -10.57 3.01
CA ARG A 209 12.13 -10.78 3.98
C ARG A 209 12.30 -12.27 4.16
N TYR A 210 13.40 -12.81 3.66
CA TYR A 210 13.78 -14.18 4.01
C TYR A 210 14.10 -14.20 5.50
N ILE A 211 13.32 -14.94 6.28
CA ILE A 211 13.75 -15.36 7.61
C ILE A 211 14.84 -16.38 7.33
N SER A 212 16.10 -15.98 7.48
CA SER A 212 17.21 -16.91 7.37
C SER A 212 17.15 -17.90 8.53
N PHE A 213 16.55 -19.06 8.32
CA PHE A 213 16.63 -20.20 9.21
C PHE A 213 18.02 -20.86 9.21
N ALA A 214 19.05 -20.19 8.69
CA ALA A 214 20.39 -20.75 8.60
C ALA A 214 21.43 -19.91 9.35
N LYS A 215 21.39 -19.97 10.69
CA LYS A 215 22.61 -19.80 11.48
C LYS A 215 23.23 -21.16 11.82
N SER A 216 23.38 -22.10 10.91
CA SER A 216 24.14 -23.31 11.21
C SER A 216 24.74 -24.11 10.04
N VAL A 217 24.74 -23.62 8.81
CA VAL A 217 25.55 -24.25 7.76
C VAL A 217 26.27 -23.18 6.97
N LYS A 218 27.56 -22.96 7.25
CA LYS A 218 28.42 -22.23 6.33
C LYS A 218 28.54 -23.10 5.04
N PRO A 219 28.07 -22.65 3.89
CA PRO A 219 28.34 -23.34 2.65
C PRO A 219 29.85 -23.30 2.42
N LYS A 220 30.48 -24.46 2.24
CA LYS A 220 31.86 -24.54 1.76
C LYS A 220 31.91 -23.83 0.40
N PRO A 221 32.94 -22.99 0.13
CA PRO A 221 33.07 -22.35 -1.17
C PRO A 221 33.25 -23.43 -2.23
N VAL A 222 32.30 -23.56 -3.14
CA VAL A 222 32.46 -24.34 -4.36
C VAL A 222 33.44 -23.58 -5.23
N ARG A 223 34.66 -24.08 -5.36
CA ARG A 223 35.62 -23.61 -6.37
C ARG A 223 35.10 -24.04 -7.73
N PHE A 224 34.53 -23.13 -8.49
CA PHE A 224 34.39 -23.35 -9.94
C PHE A 224 35.75 -23.20 -10.59
N SER A 225 36.28 -24.27 -11.12
CA SER A 225 37.39 -24.22 -12.06
C SER A 225 36.85 -23.72 -13.39
N ALA A 226 37.37 -22.59 -13.86
CA ALA A 226 37.10 -22.11 -15.19
C ALA A 226 37.62 -23.15 -16.19
N LYS A 227 36.72 -23.80 -16.92
CA LYS A 227 36.99 -24.37 -18.25
C LYS A 227 35.94 -23.83 -19.18
N ASP A 228 36.45 -23.27 -20.25
CA ASP A 228 35.79 -22.66 -21.38
C ASP A 228 34.53 -23.36 -21.85
N ASP A 229 33.45 -22.60 -22.05
CA ASP A 229 32.63 -22.78 -23.25
C ASP A 229 31.93 -21.48 -23.63
N LYS A 230 32.28 -21.00 -24.82
CA LYS A 230 31.58 -19.96 -25.55
C LYS A 230 30.32 -20.60 -26.14
N THR A 231 29.15 -20.08 -25.82
CA THR A 231 28.08 -19.80 -26.80
C THR A 231 26.75 -19.42 -26.14
N SER A 232 26.07 -18.53 -26.83
CA SER A 232 24.66 -18.12 -26.76
C SER A 232 24.23 -17.13 -25.69
N GLY A 233 24.25 -15.86 -26.11
CA GLY A 233 23.52 -14.78 -25.48
C GLY A 233 22.01 -14.97 -25.64
N ALA A 234 21.31 -14.90 -24.51
CA ALA A 234 19.87 -14.70 -24.50
C ALA A 234 19.62 -13.29 -23.96
N SER A 235 19.29 -12.38 -24.85
CA SER A 235 18.83 -11.03 -24.51
C SER A 235 17.45 -11.12 -23.86
N LEU A 236 17.34 -10.76 -22.62
CA LEU A 236 16.05 -10.51 -21.97
C LEU A 236 15.43 -9.24 -22.57
N SER A 237 14.37 -9.43 -23.33
CA SER A 237 13.69 -8.38 -24.07
C SER A 237 13.00 -7.38 -23.13
N LYS A 238 13.11 -6.10 -23.47
CA LYS A 238 12.44 -4.93 -22.85
C LYS A 238 10.89 -4.98 -22.82
N ALA A 239 10.28 -6.07 -23.25
CA ALA A 239 8.83 -6.18 -23.42
C ALA A 239 8.05 -6.52 -22.13
N SER A 240 8.70 -7.08 -21.09
CA SER A 240 8.02 -7.47 -19.84
C SER A 240 7.77 -6.33 -18.87
N PHE A 241 8.45 -5.20 -19.02
CA PHE A 241 8.38 -4.09 -18.06
C PHE A 241 7.20 -3.12 -18.31
N LYS A 242 6.59 -3.16 -19.51
CA LYS A 242 5.49 -2.24 -19.87
C LYS A 242 4.09 -2.68 -19.42
N ARG A 243 3.91 -3.89 -18.89
CA ARG A 243 2.58 -4.42 -18.53
C ARG A 243 2.16 -4.20 -17.08
N CYS A 244 3.02 -3.64 -16.23
CA CYS A 244 2.69 -3.43 -14.80
C CYS A 244 2.33 -1.98 -14.42
N LEU A 245 2.19 -1.06 -15.37
CA LEU A 245 2.00 0.36 -15.07
C LEU A 245 0.76 1.00 -15.73
N PHE A 246 -0.20 0.19 -16.25
CA PHE A 246 -1.48 0.72 -16.73
C PHE A 246 -2.65 -0.10 -16.22
#